data_4ef8ede39931f60b99d4c32e104f3038
#
_entry.id   4ef8ede39931f60b99d4c32e104f3038
#
_cell.length_a   1.000
_cell.length_b   1.000
_cell.length_c   1.000
_cell.angle_alpha   90.00
_cell.angle_beta   90.00
_cell.angle_gamma   90.00
#
_symmetry.space_group_name_H-M   'P 1'
#
loop_
_entity.id
_entity.type
_entity.pdbx_description
1 polymer ?
#
loop_
_entity_poly.entity_id
_entity_poly.type
_entity_poly.pdbx_seq_one_letter_code
_entity_poly.pdbx_strand_id
1 'polypeptide(L)'
;AQNLSEEDAERLQKTIEQDEDVERYGSGIFLGAGMDERFGFSVEVRYADENMAESFNCLPTTGRLPEKENEVALSSTILESLGVTPKIGEEVTLTWEVNPMLKQYKTDTFQICGFWQGDKAVLGQMVWVSEAYAKENRYPVTQEELVNGIYNGGKEYSVWYKNLWNLEKKTENISK
;
A
#
# COMPACT_ATOMS: atom_id res chain seq x y z
N ALA A 1 9.77 -6.90 3.66
CA ALA A 1 10.05 -7.22 2.24
C ALA A 1 9.01 -6.53 1.36
N GLN A 2 9.43 -5.94 0.27
CA GLN A 2 8.61 -5.13 -0.64
C GLN A 2 8.81 -5.56 -2.08
N ASN A 3 7.77 -5.38 -2.90
CA ASN A 3 7.84 -5.55 -4.35
C ASN A 3 8.34 -6.93 -4.81
N LEU A 4 7.74 -7.97 -4.29
CA LEU A 4 8.09 -9.34 -4.59
C LEU A 4 7.33 -9.86 -5.82
N SER A 5 7.96 -10.75 -6.60
CA SER A 5 7.27 -11.56 -7.59
C SER A 5 6.23 -12.48 -6.92
N GLU A 6 5.28 -13.00 -7.69
CA GLU A 6 4.27 -13.93 -7.15
C GLU A 6 4.93 -15.15 -6.48
N GLU A 7 5.92 -15.74 -7.13
CA GLU A 7 6.63 -16.91 -6.61
C GLU A 7 7.41 -16.61 -5.33
N ASP A 8 8.13 -15.49 -5.30
CA ASP A 8 8.87 -15.06 -4.10
C ASP A 8 7.93 -14.67 -2.97
N ALA A 9 6.80 -14.06 -3.30
CA ALA A 9 5.77 -13.70 -2.34
C ALA A 9 5.14 -14.94 -1.69
N GLU A 10 4.80 -15.95 -2.47
CA GLU A 10 4.26 -17.21 -1.94
C GLU A 10 5.27 -17.93 -1.04
N ARG A 11 6.53 -17.93 -1.45
CA ARG A 11 7.62 -18.53 -0.67
C ARG A 11 7.83 -17.81 0.65
N LEU A 12 7.85 -16.49 0.61
CA LEU A 12 7.97 -15.66 1.81
C LEU A 12 6.77 -15.83 2.74
N GLN A 13 5.56 -15.84 2.20
CA GLN A 13 4.35 -16.05 2.99
C GLN A 13 4.38 -17.38 3.74
N LYS A 14 4.77 -18.46 3.08
CA LYS A 14 4.95 -19.77 3.73
C LYS A 14 5.99 -19.72 4.85
N THR A 15 7.10 -19.03 4.63
CA THR A 15 8.14 -18.84 5.64
C THR A 15 7.61 -18.10 6.86
N ILE A 16 6.84 -17.03 6.65
CA ILE A 16 6.21 -16.24 7.72
C ILE A 16 5.20 -17.09 8.51
N GLU A 17 4.35 -17.84 7.81
CA GLU A 17 3.31 -18.68 8.43
C GLU A 17 3.90 -19.85 9.24
N GLN A 18 5.06 -20.33 8.87
CA GLN A 18 5.77 -21.41 9.55
C GLN A 18 6.65 -20.93 10.72
N ASP A 19 6.87 -19.63 10.85
CA ASP A 19 7.70 -19.07 11.92
C ASP A 19 6.88 -18.93 13.21
N GLU A 20 7.20 -19.74 14.20
CA GLU A 20 6.52 -19.78 15.50
C GLU A 20 6.66 -18.46 16.31
N ASP A 21 7.66 -17.65 16.00
CA ASP A 21 7.86 -16.36 16.66
C ASP A 21 7.07 -15.21 16.04
N VAL A 22 6.40 -15.45 14.92
CA VAL A 22 5.52 -14.46 14.31
C VAL A 22 4.20 -14.41 15.07
N GLU A 23 3.87 -13.25 15.60
CA GLU A 23 2.60 -12.98 16.26
C GLU A 23 1.48 -12.81 15.24
N ARG A 24 1.72 -11.96 14.25
CA ARG A 24 0.83 -11.70 13.11
C ARG A 24 1.59 -11.09 11.95
N TYR A 25 0.98 -11.08 10.79
CA TYR A 25 1.53 -10.40 9.62
C TYR A 25 0.43 -9.72 8.81
N GLY A 26 0.83 -8.72 8.05
CA GLY A 26 -0.02 -8.05 7.08
C GLY A 26 0.53 -8.20 5.68
N SER A 27 -0.34 -8.11 4.69
CA SER A 27 0.03 -8.14 3.28
C SER A 27 -0.61 -7.01 2.50
N GLY A 28 0.05 -6.62 1.43
CA GLY A 28 -0.41 -5.57 0.54
C GLY A 28 0.21 -5.67 -0.85
N ILE A 29 -0.21 -4.76 -1.71
CA ILE A 29 0.30 -4.62 -3.07
C ILE A 29 0.58 -3.13 -3.32
N PHE A 30 1.81 -2.80 -3.69
CA PHE A 30 2.18 -1.44 -4.04
C PHE A 30 1.83 -1.16 -5.50
N LEU A 31 0.96 -0.19 -5.76
CA LEU A 31 0.55 0.18 -7.12
C LEU A 31 1.39 1.30 -7.72
N GLY A 32 1.80 2.25 -6.93
CA GLY A 32 2.58 3.38 -7.37
C GLY A 32 2.48 4.58 -6.44
N ALA A 33 3.15 5.66 -6.82
CA ALA A 33 3.15 6.90 -6.08
C ALA A 33 2.50 8.01 -6.89
N GLY A 34 1.65 8.80 -6.27
CA GLY A 34 1.11 10.01 -6.86
C GLY A 34 2.11 11.15 -6.71
N MET A 35 2.44 11.79 -7.81
CA MET A 35 3.29 12.98 -7.86
C MET A 35 2.50 14.14 -8.45
N ASP A 36 1.39 14.46 -7.82
CA ASP A 36 0.68 15.69 -8.17
C ASP A 36 1.43 16.87 -7.56
N GLU A 37 1.84 17.81 -8.37
CA GLU A 37 2.59 19.01 -7.93
C GLU A 37 1.82 19.84 -6.89
N ARG A 38 0.52 19.64 -6.77
CA ARG A 38 -0.31 20.26 -5.75
C ARG A 38 0.00 19.74 -4.35
N PHE A 39 0.60 18.55 -4.25
CA PHE A 39 0.97 17.96 -2.97
C PHE A 39 2.39 18.37 -2.60
N GLY A 40 2.56 18.96 -1.44
CA GLY A 40 3.89 19.16 -0.84
C GLY A 40 4.47 17.87 -0.23
N PHE A 41 3.91 16.71 -0.57
CA PHE A 41 4.25 15.39 -0.03
C PHE A 41 3.99 14.30 -1.07
N SER A 42 4.61 13.15 -0.88
CA SER A 42 4.38 11.96 -1.71
C SER A 42 3.05 11.30 -1.35
N VAL A 43 2.30 10.87 -2.36
CA VAL A 43 1.08 10.08 -2.20
C VAL A 43 1.34 8.67 -2.72
N GLU A 44 1.18 7.67 -1.87
CA GLU A 44 1.42 6.28 -2.21
C GLU A 44 0.10 5.51 -2.29
N VAL A 45 -0.10 4.77 -3.38
CA VAL A 45 -1.33 3.99 -3.61
C VAL A 45 -1.03 2.51 -3.45
N ARG A 46 -1.78 1.87 -2.54
CA ARG A 46 -1.60 0.45 -2.18
C ARG A 46 -2.94 -0.22 -1.92
N TYR A 47 -2.99 -1.52 -2.15
CA TYR A 47 -3.86 -2.38 -1.38
C TYR A 47 -3.14 -2.75 -0.07
N ALA A 48 -3.89 -2.80 1.02
CA ALA A 48 -3.41 -3.29 2.30
C ALA A 48 -4.54 -4.03 3.03
N ASP A 49 -4.22 -5.17 3.63
CA ASP A 49 -5.12 -5.74 4.62
C ASP A 49 -5.06 -4.92 5.93
N GLU A 50 -5.89 -5.27 6.90
CA GLU A 50 -5.98 -4.51 8.15
C GLU A 50 -4.63 -4.44 8.89
N ASN A 51 -3.92 -5.56 8.96
CA ASN A 51 -2.61 -5.60 9.61
C ASN A 51 -1.57 -4.73 8.89
N MET A 52 -1.54 -4.76 7.56
CA MET A 52 -0.64 -3.91 6.79
C MET A 52 -0.98 -2.43 6.99
N ALA A 53 -2.25 -2.04 6.92
CA ALA A 53 -2.68 -0.67 7.14
C ALA A 53 -2.32 -0.18 8.55
N GLU A 54 -2.47 -1.03 9.56
CA GLU A 54 -2.05 -0.74 10.92
C GLU A 54 -0.54 -0.52 11.03
N SER A 55 0.27 -1.29 10.30
CA SER A 55 1.74 -1.14 10.30
C SER A 55 2.20 0.22 9.80
N PHE A 56 1.40 0.85 8.93
CA PHE A 56 1.63 2.22 8.47
C PHE A 56 0.96 3.28 9.36
N ASN A 57 0.28 2.86 10.42
CA ASN A 57 -0.53 3.73 11.29
C ASN A 57 -1.60 4.51 10.51
N CYS A 58 -2.21 3.86 9.53
CA CYS A 58 -3.16 4.46 8.58
C CYS A 58 -4.47 3.66 8.48
N LEU A 59 -4.95 3.10 9.61
CA LEU A 59 -6.30 2.54 9.66
C LEU A 59 -7.34 3.66 9.62
N PRO A 60 -8.42 3.50 8.85
CA PRO A 60 -9.52 4.46 8.87
C PRO A 60 -10.09 4.64 10.27
N THR A 61 -10.24 5.89 10.70
CA THR A 61 -10.93 6.27 11.93
C THR A 61 -12.41 6.56 11.69
N THR A 62 -12.75 6.85 10.43
CA THR A 62 -14.12 6.97 9.96
C THR A 62 -14.30 6.03 8.78
N GLY A 63 -15.38 5.25 8.78
CA GLY A 63 -15.60 4.26 7.73
C GLY A 63 -14.73 3.02 7.87
N ARG A 64 -14.31 2.45 6.76
CA ARG A 64 -13.60 1.17 6.69
C ARG A 64 -12.59 1.13 5.55
N LEU A 65 -11.79 0.08 5.50
CA LEU A 65 -10.93 -0.24 4.36
C LEU A 65 -11.79 -0.62 3.13
N PRO A 66 -11.28 -0.38 1.90
CA PRO A 66 -12.00 -0.71 0.69
C PRO A 66 -12.26 -2.21 0.52
N GLU A 67 -13.46 -2.55 0.10
CA GLU A 67 -13.87 -3.91 -0.25
C GLU A 67 -14.22 -4.03 -1.74
N LYS A 68 -14.75 -2.96 -2.34
CA LYS A 68 -15.16 -2.91 -3.75
C LYS A 68 -14.14 -2.17 -4.59
N GLU A 69 -14.09 -2.51 -5.88
CA GLU A 69 -13.13 -1.92 -6.83
C GLU A 69 -13.22 -0.39 -6.95
N ASN A 70 -14.41 0.16 -6.75
CA ASN A 70 -14.62 1.60 -6.84
C ASN A 70 -14.45 2.35 -5.52
N GLU A 71 -13.97 1.68 -4.48
CA GLU A 71 -13.80 2.26 -3.15
C GLU A 71 -12.35 2.65 -2.85
N VAL A 72 -12.19 3.70 -2.06
CA VAL A 72 -10.89 4.17 -1.61
C VAL A 72 -10.98 4.63 -0.16
N ALA A 73 -9.92 4.40 0.60
CA ALA A 73 -9.71 4.98 1.91
C ALA A 73 -8.39 5.76 1.90
N LEU A 74 -8.39 6.98 2.41
CA LEU A 74 -7.22 7.86 2.31
C LEU A 74 -7.19 8.88 3.45
N SER A 75 -6.04 9.54 3.62
CA SER A 75 -5.90 10.57 4.63
C SER A 75 -6.67 11.84 4.26
N SER A 76 -7.18 12.53 5.26
CA SER A 76 -7.84 13.82 5.07
C SER A 76 -6.89 14.89 4.52
N THR A 77 -5.59 14.73 4.74
CA THR A 77 -4.57 15.65 4.19
C THR A 77 -4.59 15.64 2.66
N ILE A 78 -4.74 14.46 2.05
CA ILE A 78 -4.89 14.33 0.58
C ILE A 78 -6.17 15.01 0.12
N LEU A 79 -7.28 14.75 0.82
CA LEU A 79 -8.59 15.33 0.48
C LEU A 79 -8.58 16.86 0.57
N GLU A 80 -7.97 17.43 1.59
CA GLU A 80 -7.78 18.87 1.70
C GLU A 80 -7.03 19.44 0.48
N SER A 81 -5.95 18.77 0.07
CA SER A 81 -5.15 19.20 -1.07
C SER A 81 -5.91 19.14 -2.40
N LEU A 82 -6.85 18.22 -2.51
CA LEU A 82 -7.72 18.08 -3.69
C LEU A 82 -8.98 18.95 -3.63
N GLY A 83 -9.24 19.60 -2.50
CA GLY A 83 -10.48 20.35 -2.30
C GLY A 83 -11.72 19.47 -2.18
N VAL A 84 -11.55 18.22 -1.75
CA VAL A 84 -12.64 17.26 -1.55
C VAL A 84 -13.01 17.18 -0.07
N THR A 85 -14.31 17.27 0.20
CA THR A 85 -14.83 17.14 1.56
C THR A 85 -14.66 15.71 2.07
N PRO A 86 -14.06 15.49 3.27
CA PRO A 86 -13.94 14.15 3.84
C PRO A 86 -15.30 13.65 4.32
N LYS A 87 -15.97 12.91 3.42
CA LYS A 87 -17.31 12.37 3.65
C LYS A 87 -17.44 11.01 2.95
N ILE A 88 -18.00 10.03 3.67
CA ILE A 88 -18.27 8.70 3.10
C ILE A 88 -19.25 8.83 1.93
N GLY A 89 -18.91 8.20 0.80
CA GLY A 89 -19.69 8.24 -0.42
C GLY A 89 -19.32 9.37 -1.40
N GLU A 90 -18.52 10.34 -0.97
CA GLU A 90 -18.00 11.40 -1.85
C GLU A 90 -17.07 10.81 -2.91
N GLU A 91 -17.10 11.39 -4.10
CA GLU A 91 -16.21 10.99 -5.19
C GLU A 91 -14.86 11.70 -5.09
N VAL A 92 -13.80 10.99 -5.42
CA VAL A 92 -12.46 11.53 -5.55
C VAL A 92 -11.78 10.95 -6.78
N THR A 93 -11.15 11.82 -7.57
CA THR A 93 -10.34 11.40 -8.72
C THR A 93 -8.87 11.48 -8.36
N LEU A 94 -8.16 10.38 -8.53
CA LEU A 94 -6.75 10.24 -8.20
C LEU A 94 -5.94 9.90 -9.44
N THR A 95 -4.74 10.48 -9.53
CA THR A 95 -3.74 10.15 -10.54
C THR A 95 -2.45 9.73 -9.86
N TRP A 96 -1.88 8.62 -10.27
CA TRP A 96 -0.59 8.14 -9.76
C TRP A 96 0.25 7.56 -10.87
N GLU A 97 1.54 7.46 -10.59
CA GLU A 97 2.52 6.91 -11.51
C GLU A 97 2.66 5.41 -11.28
N VAL A 98 2.32 4.61 -12.29
CA VAL A 98 2.40 3.14 -12.22
C VAL A 98 3.76 2.61 -12.63
N ASN A 99 4.49 3.37 -13.46
CA ASN A 99 5.85 3.04 -13.86
C ASN A 99 6.68 4.32 -13.98
N PRO A 100 7.57 4.59 -13.02
CA PRO A 100 8.37 5.81 -13.02
C PRO A 100 9.40 5.87 -14.15
N MET A 101 9.89 4.73 -14.62
CA MET A 101 10.87 4.67 -15.71
C MET A 101 10.26 5.03 -17.06
N LEU A 102 9.02 4.59 -17.30
CA LEU A 102 8.28 4.87 -18.52
C LEU A 102 7.34 6.07 -18.39
N LYS A 103 7.29 6.69 -17.22
CA LYS A 103 6.38 7.81 -16.91
C LYS A 103 4.93 7.51 -17.28
N GLN A 104 4.49 6.31 -16.89
CA GLN A 104 3.12 5.87 -17.12
C GLN A 104 2.25 6.21 -15.93
N TYR A 105 1.13 6.87 -16.19
CA TYR A 105 0.18 7.34 -15.20
C TYR A 105 -1.15 6.62 -15.34
N LYS A 106 -1.85 6.48 -14.23
CA LYS A 106 -3.22 6.00 -14.19
C LYS A 106 -4.09 7.00 -13.44
N THR A 107 -5.29 7.23 -13.97
CA THR A 107 -6.28 8.09 -13.35
C THR A 107 -7.59 7.31 -13.22
N ASP A 108 -8.13 7.28 -12.01
CA ASP A 108 -9.44 6.67 -11.75
C ASP A 108 -10.23 7.49 -10.73
N THR A 109 -11.55 7.36 -10.79
CA THR A 109 -12.50 7.97 -9.86
C THR A 109 -13.05 6.91 -8.92
N PHE A 110 -13.04 7.22 -7.64
CA PHE A 110 -13.45 6.31 -6.56
C PHE A 110 -14.49 6.99 -5.68
N GLN A 111 -15.19 6.17 -4.90
CA GLN A 111 -16.00 6.61 -3.77
C GLN A 111 -15.24 6.44 -2.48
N ILE A 112 -15.26 7.45 -1.62
CA ILE A 112 -14.62 7.39 -0.30
C ILE A 112 -15.42 6.43 0.59
N CYS A 113 -14.77 5.37 1.08
CA CYS A 113 -15.35 4.43 2.03
C CYS A 113 -14.73 4.54 3.43
N GLY A 114 -13.62 5.26 3.56
CA GLY A 114 -12.94 5.49 4.81
C GLY A 114 -11.91 6.60 4.71
N PHE A 115 -11.65 7.24 5.84
CA PHE A 115 -10.60 8.25 5.94
C PHE A 115 -10.10 8.37 7.38
N TRP A 116 -8.97 9.01 7.53
CA TRP A 116 -8.33 9.31 8.81
C TRP A 116 -7.63 10.66 8.72
N GLN A 117 -7.33 11.24 9.86
CA GLN A 117 -6.54 12.47 9.90
C GLN A 117 -5.07 12.13 9.63
N GLY A 118 -4.55 12.63 8.51
CA GLY A 118 -3.14 12.46 8.16
C GLY A 118 -2.23 13.33 9.01
N ASP A 119 -1.05 12.84 9.31
CA ASP A 119 0.00 13.65 9.93
C ASP A 119 0.73 14.43 8.84
N LYS A 120 0.57 15.74 8.84
CA LYS A 120 1.21 16.67 7.88
C LYS A 120 2.74 16.68 7.99
N ALA A 121 3.30 16.21 9.10
CA ALA A 121 4.74 16.08 9.27
C ALA A 121 5.32 14.84 8.57
N VAL A 122 4.48 13.89 8.18
CA VAL A 122 4.89 12.68 7.45
C VAL A 122 4.96 13.00 5.95
N LEU A 123 6.10 12.72 5.34
CA LEU A 123 6.33 12.99 3.93
C LEU A 123 5.53 12.11 2.97
N GLY A 124 5.08 10.95 3.42
CA GLY A 124 4.28 10.01 2.64
C GLY A 124 2.86 9.91 3.16
N GLN A 125 1.88 10.15 2.29
CA GLN A 125 0.46 9.98 2.59
C GLN A 125 -0.07 8.75 1.85
N MET A 126 -0.92 7.97 2.52
CA MET A 126 -1.40 6.68 1.99
C MET A 126 -2.79 6.78 1.38
N VAL A 127 -2.96 6.05 0.30
CA VAL A 127 -4.26 5.76 -0.32
C VAL A 127 -4.41 4.24 -0.38
N TRP A 128 -5.48 3.73 0.24
CA TRP A 128 -5.82 2.31 0.21
C TRP A 128 -6.90 2.05 -0.85
N VAL A 129 -6.65 1.06 -1.71
CA VAL A 129 -7.63 0.52 -2.66
C VAL A 129 -7.97 -0.92 -2.28
N SER A 130 -9.00 -1.50 -2.93
CA SER A 130 -9.36 -2.90 -2.70
C SER A 130 -8.33 -3.87 -3.28
N GLU A 131 -8.34 -5.09 -2.78
CA GLU A 131 -7.49 -6.16 -3.32
C GLU A 131 -7.82 -6.45 -4.78
N ALA A 132 -9.10 -6.51 -5.13
CA ALA A 132 -9.54 -6.75 -6.51
C ALA A 132 -9.05 -5.67 -7.47
N TYR A 133 -9.18 -4.40 -7.08
CA TYR A 133 -8.66 -3.28 -7.86
C TYR A 133 -7.14 -3.38 -8.05
N ALA A 134 -6.42 -3.68 -6.98
CA ALA A 134 -4.96 -3.79 -7.03
C ALA A 134 -4.49 -4.91 -7.94
N LYS A 135 -5.10 -6.08 -7.86
CA LYS A 135 -4.76 -7.24 -8.71
C LYS A 135 -5.03 -6.99 -10.19
N GLU A 136 -6.10 -6.28 -10.52
CA GLU A 136 -6.46 -5.95 -11.89
C GLU A 136 -5.62 -4.82 -12.47
N ASN A 137 -5.24 -3.84 -11.66
CA ASN A 137 -4.61 -2.60 -12.11
C ASN A 137 -3.12 -2.49 -11.77
N ARG A 138 -2.53 -3.48 -11.13
CA ARG A 138 -1.09 -3.48 -10.85
C ARG A 138 -0.28 -3.56 -12.14
N TYR A 139 0.87 -2.92 -12.14
CA TYR A 139 1.83 -3.08 -13.21
C TYR A 139 2.36 -4.52 -13.21
N PRO A 140 2.36 -5.23 -14.35
CA PRO A 140 2.89 -6.59 -14.40
C PRO A 140 4.39 -6.58 -14.13
N VAL A 141 4.79 -7.25 -13.05
CA VAL A 141 6.21 -7.32 -12.65
C VAL A 141 6.83 -8.56 -13.29
N THR A 142 7.77 -8.34 -14.19
CA THR A 142 8.58 -9.41 -14.78
C THR A 142 9.84 -9.66 -13.96
N GLN A 143 10.48 -10.82 -14.14
CA GLN A 143 11.73 -11.11 -13.46
C GLN A 143 12.85 -10.13 -13.85
N GLU A 144 12.87 -9.66 -15.09
CA GLU A 144 13.81 -8.66 -15.59
C GLU A 144 13.63 -7.33 -14.89
N GLU A 145 12.39 -6.88 -14.70
CA GLU A 145 12.07 -5.64 -14.00
C GLU A 145 12.46 -5.72 -12.52
N LEU A 146 12.30 -6.87 -11.88
CA LEU A 146 12.76 -7.09 -10.51
C LEU A 146 14.27 -6.92 -10.38
N VAL A 147 15.03 -7.48 -11.30
CA VAL A 147 16.50 -7.36 -11.32
C VAL A 147 16.93 -5.91 -11.55
N ASN A 148 16.21 -5.17 -12.39
CA ASN A 148 16.51 -3.79 -12.73
C ASN A 148 15.95 -2.75 -11.75
N GLY A 149 15.25 -3.19 -10.71
CA GLY A 149 14.74 -2.30 -9.67
C GLY A 149 13.47 -1.52 -10.05
N ILE A 150 12.69 -2.00 -10.98
CA ILE A 150 11.45 -1.37 -11.45
C ILE A 150 10.26 -2.16 -10.86
N TYR A 151 9.65 -1.64 -9.79
CA TYR A 151 8.76 -2.49 -8.97
C TYR A 151 7.44 -1.89 -8.55
N ASN A 152 6.67 -1.33 -9.41
CA ASN A 152 5.29 -1.08 -9.03
C ASN A 152 4.45 -2.33 -9.31
N GLY A 153 3.60 -2.73 -8.39
CA GLY A 153 2.71 -3.88 -8.54
C GLY A 153 3.10 -5.15 -7.79
N GLY A 154 4.23 -5.12 -7.08
CA GLY A 154 4.67 -6.25 -6.27
C GLY A 154 3.95 -6.37 -4.92
N LYS A 155 3.96 -7.58 -4.37
CA LYS A 155 3.45 -7.84 -3.02
C LYS A 155 4.38 -7.33 -1.94
N GLU A 156 3.81 -6.95 -0.81
CA GLU A 156 4.50 -6.45 0.38
C GLU A 156 4.01 -7.19 1.61
N TYR A 157 4.88 -7.31 2.62
CA TYR A 157 4.55 -7.91 3.92
C TYR A 157 5.07 -7.08 5.06
N SER A 158 4.27 -6.97 6.13
CA SER A 158 4.68 -6.47 7.44
C SER A 158 4.53 -7.58 8.47
N VAL A 159 5.52 -7.75 9.32
CA VAL A 159 5.57 -8.87 10.27
C VAL A 159 5.80 -8.34 11.69
N TRP A 160 4.98 -8.81 12.64
CA TRP A 160 5.17 -8.57 14.07
C TRP A 160 5.67 -9.84 14.75
N TYR A 161 6.73 -9.72 15.52
CA TYR A 161 7.32 -10.82 16.27
C TYR A 161 6.92 -10.77 17.74
N LYS A 162 6.73 -11.94 18.35
CA LYS A 162 6.42 -12.09 19.78
C LYS A 162 7.58 -11.69 20.68
N ASN A 163 8.81 -11.79 20.18
CA ASN A 163 10.04 -11.54 20.92
C ASN A 163 10.97 -10.59 20.14
N LEU A 164 11.12 -9.37 20.66
CA LEU A 164 11.95 -8.33 20.04
C LEU A 164 13.45 -8.65 20.04
N TRP A 165 13.92 -9.52 20.96
CA TRP A 165 15.33 -9.88 21.07
C TRP A 165 15.90 -10.58 19.83
N ASN A 166 15.05 -11.23 19.05
CA ASN A 166 15.43 -11.94 17.84
C ASN A 166 15.03 -11.20 16.55
N LEU A 167 14.52 -9.98 16.65
CA LEU A 167 13.98 -9.23 15.53
C LEU A 167 14.99 -9.04 14.39
N GLU A 168 16.20 -8.61 14.70
CA GLU A 168 17.25 -8.39 13.70
C GLU A 168 17.61 -9.66 12.95
N LYS A 169 17.85 -10.75 13.66
CA LYS A 169 18.17 -12.06 13.08
C LYS A 169 17.04 -12.60 12.21
N LYS A 170 15.80 -12.45 12.67
CA LYS A 170 14.61 -12.88 11.93
C LYS A 170 14.41 -12.05 10.66
N THR A 171 14.60 -10.75 10.73
CA THR A 171 14.51 -9.86 9.59
C THR A 171 15.55 -10.21 8.52
N GLU A 172 16.78 -10.50 8.91
CA GLU A 172 17.82 -10.98 7.98
C GLU A 172 17.42 -12.28 7.28
N ASN A 173 16.88 -13.25 8.02
CA ASN A 173 16.45 -14.53 7.45
C ASN A 173 15.28 -14.41 6.50
N ILE A 174 14.35 -13.51 6.77
CA ILE A 174 13.17 -13.28 5.92
C ILE A 174 13.54 -12.45 4.68
N SER A 175 14.54 -11.58 4.77
CA SER A 175 15.01 -10.74 3.66
C SER A 175 15.90 -11.49 2.66
N LYS A 176 16.37 -12.66 3.00
CA LYS A 176 17.15 -13.57 2.13
C LYS A 176 16.23 -14.48 1.34
#